data_4b42b221aadb0570dcb0340759499374
#
_entry.id   4b42b221aadb0570dcb0340759499374
#
_cell.length_a   1.000
_cell.length_b   1.000
_cell.length_c   1.000
_cell.angle_alpha   90.00
_cell.angle_beta   90.00
_cell.angle_gamma   90.00
#
_symmetry.space_group_name_H-M   'P 1'
#
loop_
_entity.id
_entity.type
_entity.pdbx_description
1 polymer ?
#
loop_
_entity_poly.entity_id
_entity_poly.type
_entity_poly.pdbx_seq_one_letter_code
_entity_poly.pdbx_strand_id
1 'polypeptide(L)'
;YKRQVNDDKSFLDDFEVGDIQTSSFDVTWQPVWGEEKDIRNQYNEMAVTLVQKEKNRRMLIRFRLFNDGLGFRYEFPMQKDLRHFIVKEECTQFAMTGDHTAYWIPGDYCTQEYGYTKSKMSEIRGLMNKAVDHQNIASKVIGEAAVQTALMLKTDDGLYINLHEAALLDYPCMHLELDSENRTFQSHLTPDAVGFKGTLQAPGVSPWRTIIVGTEAKDILASRITLNLNEPCKIQDTSWIRPTKFVGVWWEMIAGGGSWDYTSDYPTIKIGETDYTKAKPHGNHRANSQNVKRYIDFAAKNGFDAVLVEGWNIGWEDWVSNRKEFNFDYVTPYPDFDVKELNEYAHSKNVKLIMHHETGSAYRNYERHMDEAFQFMKQYGYDAVKTGYVGPIVPLGEYHYSQPMVNHFQYVVEKAAKYRIMVDGHEAVRPTGICRTYPNLIGNESARGNEFMSRVPLGHTTILPFTRLIGGPMDFTPGIFELDLSKINPNRHEKMKATITNQLALYVTMYSPLQMVADYPENYERFPDAFQFIKDVAVDWDKSVYLEAEPYEYLTIARKEKGSSNWFVGGTTGAQPHIAAFQFDFLDPGKKYMATVYADAADTDYENNQQAYTIRKMAVSYTHLRAPR
;
A
#
# COMPACT_ATOMS: atom_id res chain seq x y z
N TYR A 1 1.24 -27.26 24.22
CA TYR A 1 1.87 -26.94 25.51
C TYR A 1 1.36 -25.58 25.98
N LYS A 2 0.29 -25.56 26.80
CA LYS A 2 -0.06 -24.38 27.59
C LYS A 2 1.04 -24.23 28.66
N ARG A 3 2.06 -23.44 28.40
CA ARG A 3 2.93 -22.95 29.45
C ARG A 3 2.12 -21.93 30.23
N GLN A 4 1.65 -22.30 31.40
CA GLN A 4 1.10 -21.37 32.38
C GLN A 4 2.16 -20.32 32.65
N VAL A 5 1.98 -19.13 32.04
CA VAL A 5 2.75 -17.97 32.44
C VAL A 5 2.11 -17.51 33.74
N ASN A 6 2.92 -17.26 34.75
CA ASN A 6 2.48 -16.73 36.03
C ASN A 6 1.47 -15.60 35.80
N ASP A 7 0.23 -15.77 36.24
CA ASP A 7 -0.84 -14.76 36.22
C ASP A 7 -0.41 -13.46 36.94
N ASP A 8 0.58 -13.52 37.80
CA ASP A 8 1.19 -12.39 38.52
C ASP A 8 1.82 -11.30 37.62
N LYS A 9 1.98 -11.54 36.31
CA LYS A 9 2.60 -10.58 35.37
C LYS A 9 1.65 -9.93 34.40
N SER A 10 0.35 -10.24 34.43
CA SER A 10 -0.62 -9.64 33.53
C SER A 10 -0.90 -8.17 33.84
N PHE A 11 -1.24 -7.41 32.76
CA PHE A 11 -1.77 -6.05 32.84
C PHE A 11 -3.26 -6.05 32.52
N LEU A 12 -4.05 -6.93 33.14
CA LEU A 12 -5.48 -7.11 32.86
C LEU A 12 -6.38 -6.50 33.93
N ASP A 13 -5.92 -6.48 35.18
CA ASP A 13 -6.75 -6.18 36.34
C ASP A 13 -5.96 -5.45 37.44
N ASP A 14 -6.61 -5.21 38.56
CA ASP A 14 -6.06 -4.59 39.79
C ASP A 14 -5.44 -3.20 39.57
N PHE A 15 -5.99 -2.44 38.61
CA PHE A 15 -5.55 -1.08 38.36
C PHE A 15 -6.28 -0.06 39.20
N GLU A 16 -5.50 0.88 39.74
CA GLU A 16 -6.01 2.15 40.23
C GLU A 16 -5.53 3.27 39.29
N VAL A 17 -6.37 4.29 39.12
CA VAL A 17 -5.98 5.50 38.40
C VAL A 17 -5.02 6.28 39.29
N GLY A 18 -3.80 6.47 38.84
CA GLY A 18 -2.78 7.27 39.52
C GLY A 18 -2.89 8.75 39.15
N ASP A 19 -2.20 9.14 38.09
CA ASP A 19 -2.16 10.53 37.63
C ASP A 19 -2.89 10.67 36.28
N ILE A 20 -3.53 11.81 36.06
CA ILE A 20 -4.16 12.18 34.79
C ILE A 20 -3.57 13.51 34.34
N GLN A 21 -2.93 13.51 33.19
CA GLN A 21 -2.37 14.71 32.57
C GLN A 21 -3.14 15.04 31.30
N THR A 22 -3.44 16.30 31.08
CA THR A 22 -4.11 16.80 29.88
C THR A 22 -3.29 17.89 29.22
N SER A 23 -3.31 17.92 27.90
CA SER A 23 -2.68 18.97 27.10
C SER A 23 -3.43 19.17 25.77
N SER A 24 -3.06 20.19 25.03
CA SER A 24 -3.55 20.42 23.67
C SER A 24 -2.38 20.71 22.74
N PHE A 25 -2.56 20.38 21.47
CA PHE A 25 -1.56 20.59 20.43
C PHE A 25 -2.21 21.12 19.15
N ASP A 26 -1.58 22.10 18.50
CA ASP A 26 -2.07 22.66 17.25
C ASP A 26 -0.90 23.22 16.45
N VAL A 27 -0.46 22.45 15.44
CA VAL A 27 0.64 22.79 14.55
C VAL A 27 0.29 22.37 13.13
N THR A 28 0.61 23.19 12.15
CA THR A 28 0.56 22.81 10.73
C THR A 28 1.95 22.39 10.27
N TRP A 29 2.05 21.28 9.56
CA TRP A 29 3.28 20.76 8.99
C TRP A 29 3.12 20.48 7.50
N GLN A 30 4.24 20.40 6.77
CA GLN A 30 4.28 20.13 5.35
C GLN A 30 4.95 18.78 5.08
N PRO A 31 4.29 17.88 4.35
CA PRO A 31 4.89 16.63 3.92
C PRO A 31 5.92 16.88 2.81
N VAL A 32 6.87 15.97 2.66
CA VAL A 32 7.85 15.99 1.56
C VAL A 32 7.13 15.83 0.22
N TRP A 33 6.16 14.93 0.20
CA TRP A 33 5.19 14.69 -0.86
C TRP A 33 3.86 14.30 -0.23
N GLY A 34 2.75 14.44 -0.92
CA GLY A 34 1.47 14.13 -0.31
C GLY A 34 0.25 14.50 -1.14
N GLU A 35 -0.89 14.29 -0.53
CA GLU A 35 -2.20 14.68 -1.06
C GLU A 35 -2.53 16.16 -0.77
N GLU A 36 -1.78 16.79 0.14
CA GLU A 36 -1.97 18.17 0.59
C GLU A 36 -0.63 18.80 0.93
N LYS A 37 -0.52 20.10 0.65
CA LYS A 37 0.66 20.88 0.99
C LYS A 37 0.81 21.13 2.48
N ASP A 38 -0.31 21.43 3.15
CA ASP A 38 -0.34 21.82 4.55
C ASP A 38 -1.29 20.89 5.31
N ILE A 39 -0.77 20.18 6.30
CA ILE A 39 -1.54 19.25 7.15
C ILE A 39 -1.57 19.81 8.56
N ARG A 40 -2.77 20.13 9.08
CA ARG A 40 -2.95 20.53 10.45
C ARG A 40 -2.94 19.32 11.37
N ASN A 41 -2.14 19.37 12.42
CA ASN A 41 -2.12 18.40 13.49
C ASN A 41 -2.65 19.08 14.77
N GLN A 42 -3.95 18.93 15.00
CA GLN A 42 -4.64 19.52 16.15
C GLN A 42 -5.36 18.45 16.95
N TYR A 43 -5.06 18.35 18.24
CA TYR A 43 -5.70 17.40 19.15
C TYR A 43 -5.69 17.87 20.59
N ASN A 44 -6.61 17.34 21.39
CA ASN A 44 -6.52 17.32 22.83
C ASN A 44 -5.94 15.97 23.27
N GLU A 45 -4.99 16.01 24.21
CA GLU A 45 -4.34 14.81 24.72
C GLU A 45 -4.71 14.57 26.19
N MET A 46 -4.92 13.29 26.53
CA MET A 46 -5.04 12.84 27.92
C MET A 46 -4.13 11.62 28.12
N ALA A 47 -3.27 11.68 29.11
CA ALA A 47 -2.44 10.55 29.53
C ALA A 47 -2.88 10.10 30.93
N VAL A 48 -3.35 8.86 31.03
CA VAL A 48 -3.83 8.26 32.29
C VAL A 48 -2.79 7.23 32.74
N THR A 49 -2.22 7.47 33.93
CA THR A 49 -1.35 6.50 34.59
C THR A 49 -2.18 5.49 35.35
N LEU A 50 -2.02 4.22 35.02
CA LEU A 50 -2.63 3.09 35.70
C LEU A 50 -1.59 2.39 36.58
N VAL A 51 -1.91 2.14 37.85
CA VAL A 51 -0.99 1.58 38.84
C VAL A 51 -1.56 0.28 39.40
N GLN A 52 -0.79 -0.82 39.28
CA GLN A 52 -1.01 -2.07 40.01
C GLN A 52 -0.24 -2.01 41.32
N LYS A 53 -0.85 -1.58 42.42
CA LYS A 53 -0.16 -1.31 43.70
C LYS A 53 0.53 -2.55 44.27
N GLU A 54 -0.15 -3.69 44.31
CA GLU A 54 0.38 -4.93 44.86
C GLU A 54 1.60 -5.46 44.06
N LYS A 55 1.58 -5.24 42.76
CA LYS A 55 2.65 -5.65 41.85
C LYS A 55 3.70 -4.55 41.60
N ASN A 56 3.51 -3.37 42.21
CA ASN A 56 4.38 -2.20 42.04
C ASN A 56 4.72 -1.88 40.60
N ARG A 57 3.74 -1.97 39.71
CA ARG A 57 3.88 -1.73 38.27
C ARG A 57 2.90 -0.68 37.80
N ARG A 58 3.26 0.01 36.72
CA ARG A 58 2.43 1.01 36.08
C ARG A 58 2.55 0.96 34.57
N MET A 59 1.48 1.36 33.92
CA MET A 59 1.41 1.66 32.50
C MET A 59 0.63 2.95 32.29
N LEU A 60 0.76 3.56 31.13
CA LEU A 60 -0.05 4.69 30.73
C LEU A 60 -0.93 4.29 29.55
N ILE A 61 -2.12 4.87 29.52
CA ILE A 61 -2.92 4.91 28.29
C ILE A 61 -2.95 6.37 27.86
N ARG A 62 -2.44 6.62 26.66
CA ARG A 62 -2.45 7.95 26.06
C ARG A 62 -3.52 8.03 25.00
N PHE A 63 -4.38 9.03 25.10
CA PHE A 63 -5.45 9.34 24.16
C PHE A 63 -5.13 10.65 23.44
N ARG A 64 -5.33 10.72 22.15
CA ARG A 64 -5.36 11.94 21.34
C ARG A 64 -6.68 12.04 20.62
N LEU A 65 -7.46 13.06 20.98
CA LEU A 65 -8.78 13.31 20.43
C LEU A 65 -8.70 14.42 19.38
N PHE A 66 -9.02 14.06 18.14
CA PHE A 66 -9.11 14.95 16.99
C PHE A 66 -10.56 15.29 16.70
N ASN A 67 -10.82 16.23 15.78
CA ASN A 67 -12.19 16.57 15.38
C ASN A 67 -12.90 15.45 14.61
N ASP A 68 -12.13 14.58 13.97
CA ASP A 68 -12.55 13.48 13.09
C ASP A 68 -12.24 12.10 13.68
N GLY A 69 -11.84 12.01 14.97
CA GLY A 69 -11.61 10.72 15.59
C GLY A 69 -10.66 10.72 16.77
N LEU A 70 -10.17 9.53 17.09
CA LEU A 70 -9.37 9.23 18.27
C LEU A 70 -8.21 8.31 17.92
N GLY A 71 -7.04 8.59 18.50
CA GLY A 71 -5.94 7.63 18.64
C GLY A 71 -5.65 7.34 20.10
N PHE A 72 -5.38 6.08 20.44
CA PHE A 72 -4.87 5.74 21.77
C PHE A 72 -3.78 4.66 21.67
N ARG A 73 -2.89 4.64 22.68
CA ARG A 73 -1.84 3.63 22.78
C ARG A 73 -1.48 3.32 24.22
N TYR A 74 -0.84 2.18 24.42
CA TYR A 74 -0.27 1.76 25.69
C TYR A 74 1.20 2.18 25.77
N GLU A 75 1.60 2.74 26.93
CA GLU A 75 2.99 3.12 27.19
C GLU A 75 3.49 2.43 28.46
N PHE A 76 4.68 1.85 28.37
CA PHE A 76 5.33 1.11 29.45
C PHE A 76 6.57 1.87 29.90
N PRO A 77 6.50 2.71 30.95
CA PRO A 77 7.65 3.47 31.40
C PRO A 77 8.72 2.57 32.02
N MET A 78 9.97 3.06 32.02
CA MET A 78 11.06 2.37 32.71
C MET A 78 10.73 2.20 34.19
N GLN A 79 10.81 1.00 34.70
CA GLN A 79 10.54 0.65 36.10
C GLN A 79 11.30 -0.61 36.52
N LYS A 80 11.51 -0.77 37.82
CA LYS A 80 12.39 -1.84 38.36
C LYS A 80 11.90 -3.23 37.97
N ASP A 81 10.61 -3.48 38.07
CA ASP A 81 10.01 -4.82 37.96
C ASP A 81 9.40 -5.10 36.56
N LEU A 82 9.65 -4.21 35.59
CA LEU A 82 9.24 -4.39 34.20
C LEU A 82 10.31 -3.80 33.26
N ARG A 83 11.27 -4.62 32.84
CA ARG A 83 12.33 -4.21 31.90
C ARG A 83 12.19 -4.85 30.54
N HIS A 84 11.99 -6.16 30.52
CA HIS A 84 11.72 -6.96 29.33
C HIS A 84 10.47 -7.77 29.61
N PHE A 85 9.59 -7.85 28.63
CA PHE A 85 8.38 -8.64 28.75
C PHE A 85 7.89 -9.12 27.39
N ILE A 86 7.11 -10.18 27.43
CA ILE A 86 6.50 -10.78 26.25
C ILE A 86 5.02 -10.38 26.26
N VAL A 87 4.57 -9.78 25.17
CA VAL A 87 3.15 -9.58 24.90
C VAL A 87 2.57 -10.91 24.40
N LYS A 88 1.64 -11.47 25.14
CA LYS A 88 0.91 -12.68 24.76
C LYS A 88 -0.33 -12.36 23.98
N GLU A 89 -1.06 -11.36 24.45
CA GLU A 89 -2.26 -10.82 23.83
C GLU A 89 -2.40 -9.35 24.18
N GLU A 90 -3.04 -8.61 23.28
CA GLU A 90 -3.58 -7.29 23.52
C GLU A 90 -5.10 -7.41 23.53
N CYS A 91 -5.71 -7.12 24.68
CA CYS A 91 -7.15 -7.31 24.89
C CYS A 91 -7.97 -6.06 24.56
N THR A 92 -7.49 -5.23 23.64
CA THR A 92 -8.23 -4.05 23.17
C THR A 92 -9.51 -4.47 22.49
N GLN A 93 -10.62 -3.81 22.85
CA GLN A 93 -11.94 -4.09 22.33
C GLN A 93 -12.58 -2.84 21.71
N PHE A 94 -13.29 -3.04 20.62
CA PHE A 94 -14.09 -2.03 19.93
C PHE A 94 -15.54 -2.51 19.91
N ALA A 95 -16.33 -2.08 20.89
CA ALA A 95 -17.74 -2.44 21.00
C ALA A 95 -18.60 -1.56 20.08
N MET A 96 -19.39 -2.20 19.23
CA MET A 96 -20.26 -1.54 18.26
C MET A 96 -21.69 -1.43 18.81
N THR A 97 -22.38 -0.36 18.45
CA THR A 97 -23.73 -0.07 18.92
C THR A 97 -24.81 -0.87 18.18
N GLY A 98 -24.47 -1.47 17.05
CA GLY A 98 -25.40 -2.21 16.20
C GLY A 98 -24.73 -3.24 15.31
N ASP A 99 -25.51 -3.99 14.55
CA ASP A 99 -25.06 -4.89 13.51
C ASP A 99 -24.81 -4.11 12.21
N HIS A 100 -23.71 -3.36 12.19
CA HIS A 100 -23.36 -2.42 11.14
C HIS A 100 -22.94 -3.10 9.83
N THR A 101 -23.01 -2.37 8.73
CA THR A 101 -22.42 -2.80 7.46
C THR A 101 -20.90 -2.68 7.56
N ALA A 102 -20.21 -3.79 7.28
CA ALA A 102 -18.76 -3.90 7.26
C ALA A 102 -18.24 -4.09 5.83
N TYR A 103 -17.10 -3.47 5.53
CA TYR A 103 -16.32 -3.66 4.31
C TYR A 103 -14.98 -4.26 4.72
N TRP A 104 -14.79 -5.54 4.47
CA TRP A 104 -13.74 -6.31 5.09
C TRP A 104 -13.07 -7.31 4.14
N ILE A 105 -11.88 -7.73 4.51
CA ILE A 105 -11.15 -8.86 3.95
C ILE A 105 -10.76 -9.82 5.09
N PRO A 106 -10.53 -11.12 4.81
CA PRO A 106 -10.14 -12.10 5.81
C PRO A 106 -8.93 -11.66 6.63
N GLY A 107 -8.98 -11.89 7.95
CA GLY A 107 -7.83 -11.77 8.82
C GLY A 107 -6.77 -12.81 8.44
N ASP A 108 -5.57 -12.35 8.08
CA ASP A 108 -4.49 -13.21 7.61
C ASP A 108 -3.15 -12.68 8.10
N TYR A 109 -2.26 -13.57 8.56
CA TYR A 109 -0.96 -13.21 9.09
C TYR A 109 0.09 -12.85 8.03
N CYS A 110 -0.21 -13.11 6.75
CA CYS A 110 0.79 -13.02 5.69
C CYS A 110 0.41 -12.09 4.55
N THR A 111 -0.88 -11.87 4.27
CA THR A 111 -1.30 -11.15 3.07
C THR A 111 -2.56 -10.33 3.28
N GLN A 112 -2.72 -9.26 2.51
CA GLN A 112 -3.94 -8.46 2.34
C GLN A 112 -4.52 -8.58 0.93
N GLU A 113 -4.01 -9.48 0.12
CA GLU A 113 -4.42 -9.66 -1.26
C GLU A 113 -5.72 -10.47 -1.38
N TYR A 114 -6.80 -9.86 -0.91
CA TYR A 114 -8.16 -10.37 -1.00
C TYR A 114 -9.09 -9.37 -1.69
N GLY A 115 -10.14 -9.86 -2.32
CA GLY A 115 -11.27 -9.01 -2.73
C GLY A 115 -12.10 -8.62 -1.51
N TYR A 116 -12.45 -7.32 -1.40
CA TYR A 116 -13.28 -6.85 -0.29
C TYR A 116 -14.70 -7.42 -0.36
N THR A 117 -15.23 -7.78 0.80
CA THR A 117 -16.61 -8.22 1.01
C THR A 117 -17.38 -7.11 1.74
N LYS A 118 -18.60 -6.82 1.26
CA LYS A 118 -19.58 -5.93 1.92
C LYS A 118 -20.67 -6.81 2.53
N SER A 119 -20.87 -6.74 3.84
CA SER A 119 -21.89 -7.51 4.56
C SER A 119 -22.26 -6.88 5.89
N LYS A 120 -23.30 -7.37 6.56
CA LYS A 120 -23.49 -7.10 8.00
C LYS A 120 -22.37 -7.76 8.80
N MET A 121 -22.05 -7.20 9.98
CA MET A 121 -21.04 -7.78 10.87
C MET A 121 -21.40 -9.21 11.27
N SER A 122 -22.67 -9.48 11.57
CA SER A 122 -23.17 -10.83 11.94
C SER A 122 -22.98 -11.88 10.84
N GLU A 123 -22.82 -11.47 9.56
CA GLU A 123 -22.65 -12.38 8.42
C GLU A 123 -21.19 -12.75 8.16
N ILE A 124 -20.21 -12.04 8.77
CA ILE A 124 -18.77 -12.23 8.51
C ILE A 124 -18.37 -13.71 8.64
N ARG A 125 -18.75 -14.37 9.73
CA ARG A 125 -18.43 -15.78 9.97
C ARG A 125 -18.96 -16.69 8.85
N GLY A 126 -20.20 -16.50 8.43
CA GLY A 126 -20.83 -17.31 7.37
C GLY A 126 -20.25 -17.08 5.98
N LEU A 127 -19.65 -15.91 5.73
CA LEU A 127 -19.07 -15.53 4.44
C LEU A 127 -17.56 -15.78 4.36
N MET A 128 -16.89 -16.05 5.47
CA MET A 128 -15.42 -16.14 5.54
C MET A 128 -14.83 -17.12 4.53
N ASN A 129 -15.35 -18.36 4.47
CA ASN A 129 -14.84 -19.36 3.52
C ASN A 129 -14.97 -18.95 2.05
N LYS A 130 -15.97 -18.12 1.72
CA LYS A 130 -16.17 -17.59 0.36
C LYS A 130 -15.22 -16.42 0.09
N ALA A 131 -14.86 -15.65 1.11
CA ALA A 131 -13.97 -14.49 1.00
C ALA A 131 -12.49 -14.89 0.90
N VAL A 132 -12.12 -16.05 1.44
CA VAL A 132 -10.74 -16.58 1.40
C VAL A 132 -10.40 -17.01 -0.03
N ASP A 133 -9.29 -16.50 -0.55
CA ASP A 133 -8.70 -16.98 -1.81
C ASP A 133 -7.68 -18.09 -1.51
N HIS A 134 -8.07 -19.33 -1.76
CA HIS A 134 -7.21 -20.50 -1.53
C HIS A 134 -6.04 -20.64 -2.52
N GLN A 135 -5.96 -19.80 -3.54
CA GLN A 135 -4.85 -19.76 -4.48
C GLN A 135 -3.72 -18.82 -4.03
N ASN A 136 -3.93 -18.08 -2.96
CA ASN A 136 -2.94 -17.16 -2.44
C ASN A 136 -1.74 -17.93 -1.84
N ILE A 137 -0.53 -17.65 -2.34
CA ILE A 137 0.69 -18.43 -2.08
C ILE A 137 1.12 -18.37 -0.62
N ALA A 138 0.93 -17.24 0.04
CA ALA A 138 1.43 -16.99 1.40
C ALA A 138 0.34 -16.99 2.48
N SER A 139 -0.92 -17.29 2.14
CA SER A 139 -2.07 -17.15 3.04
C SER A 139 -1.92 -17.94 4.35
N LYS A 140 -2.23 -17.27 5.46
CA LYS A 140 -2.41 -17.86 6.78
C LYS A 140 -3.60 -17.21 7.48
N VAL A 141 -4.80 -17.65 7.12
CA VAL A 141 -6.06 -17.16 7.69
C VAL A 141 -6.11 -17.43 9.19
N ILE A 142 -6.53 -16.43 9.97
CA ILE A 142 -6.53 -16.45 11.43
C ILE A 142 -7.67 -17.32 11.98
N GLY A 143 -8.88 -17.16 11.40
CA GLY A 143 -10.07 -17.87 11.88
C GLY A 143 -11.32 -17.42 11.14
N GLU A 144 -12.47 -17.92 11.60
CA GLU A 144 -13.75 -17.77 10.90
C GLU A 144 -14.39 -16.38 11.04
N ALA A 145 -13.90 -15.53 11.96
CA ALA A 145 -14.49 -14.21 12.23
C ALA A 145 -13.43 -13.11 12.37
N ALA A 146 -12.17 -13.38 11.98
CA ALA A 146 -11.10 -12.40 12.01
C ALA A 146 -11.04 -11.63 10.69
N VAL A 147 -10.87 -10.32 10.78
CA VAL A 147 -10.76 -9.39 9.64
C VAL A 147 -9.50 -8.53 9.75
N GLN A 148 -9.06 -8.01 8.62
CA GLN A 148 -7.93 -7.07 8.54
C GLN A 148 -8.34 -5.67 9.02
N THR A 149 -7.35 -4.86 9.43
CA THR A 149 -7.44 -3.40 9.44
C THR A 149 -6.74 -2.84 8.18
N ALA A 150 -7.09 -1.67 7.64
CA ALA A 150 -8.15 -0.78 8.10
C ALA A 150 -9.54 -1.39 7.81
N LEU A 151 -10.36 -1.48 8.83
CA LEU A 151 -11.74 -1.96 8.70
C LEU A 151 -12.68 -0.76 8.54
N MET A 152 -13.46 -0.74 7.45
CA MET A 152 -14.47 0.28 7.20
C MET A 152 -15.84 -0.22 7.60
N LEU A 153 -16.58 0.62 8.35
CA LEU A 153 -17.94 0.33 8.81
C LEU A 153 -18.87 1.49 8.44
N LYS A 154 -20.14 1.16 8.19
CA LYS A 154 -21.23 2.12 8.05
C LYS A 154 -22.34 1.74 9.00
N THR A 155 -22.70 2.65 9.91
CA THR A 155 -23.76 2.43 10.89
C THR A 155 -25.15 2.60 10.29
N ASP A 156 -26.17 2.03 10.92
CA ASP A 156 -27.55 2.14 10.41
C ASP A 156 -28.12 3.56 10.57
N ASP A 157 -27.58 4.36 11.48
CA ASP A 157 -27.89 5.78 11.68
C ASP A 157 -27.02 6.73 10.83
N GLY A 158 -26.20 6.18 9.94
CA GLY A 158 -25.52 6.93 8.89
C GLY A 158 -24.12 7.42 9.22
N LEU A 159 -23.51 7.00 10.32
CA LEU A 159 -22.10 7.29 10.59
C LEU A 159 -21.19 6.36 9.81
N TYR A 160 -20.01 6.86 9.46
CA TYR A 160 -18.90 6.12 8.87
C TYR A 160 -17.79 5.98 9.89
N ILE A 161 -17.27 4.77 10.06
CA ILE A 161 -16.24 4.46 11.06
C ILE A 161 -15.10 3.70 10.38
N ASN A 162 -13.86 4.09 10.66
CA ASN A 162 -12.68 3.34 10.25
C ASN A 162 -11.87 2.94 11.47
N LEU A 163 -11.59 1.65 11.61
CA LEU A 163 -10.72 1.09 12.65
C LEU A 163 -9.39 0.69 12.04
N HIS A 164 -8.31 1.28 12.55
CA HIS A 164 -6.97 0.99 12.05
C HIS A 164 -5.91 1.13 13.15
N GLU A 165 -4.66 1.13 12.77
CA GLU A 165 -3.49 1.40 13.61
C GLU A 165 -2.55 2.40 12.94
N ALA A 166 -1.79 3.15 13.73
CA ALA A 166 -0.80 4.09 13.24
C ALA A 166 0.54 3.91 13.97
N ALA A 167 1.63 4.26 13.28
CA ALA A 167 2.99 4.14 13.79
C ALA A 167 3.32 2.70 14.27
N LEU A 168 3.08 1.73 13.41
CA LEU A 168 3.42 0.32 13.66
C LEU A 168 4.94 0.14 13.60
N LEU A 169 5.57 0.18 14.77
CA LEU A 169 7.02 0.06 14.98
C LEU A 169 7.26 -0.87 16.17
N ASP A 170 8.20 -1.80 16.01
CA ASP A 170 8.62 -2.76 17.05
C ASP A 170 7.44 -3.47 17.75
N TYR A 171 6.43 -3.82 16.98
CA TYR A 171 5.20 -4.45 17.44
C TYR A 171 4.57 -5.25 16.30
N PRO A 172 3.81 -6.34 16.57
CA PRO A 172 3.10 -7.08 15.51
C PRO A 172 1.85 -6.34 15.04
N CYS A 173 1.41 -6.63 13.81
CA CYS A 173 0.16 -6.09 13.29
C CYS A 173 -1.06 -6.52 14.10
N MET A 174 -2.02 -5.61 14.22
CA MET A 174 -3.33 -5.88 14.77
C MET A 174 -4.31 -6.33 13.68
N HIS A 175 -4.98 -7.43 13.92
CA HIS A 175 -6.22 -7.85 13.26
C HIS A 175 -7.38 -7.71 14.25
N LEU A 176 -8.59 -7.87 13.77
CA LEU A 176 -9.80 -7.74 14.59
C LEU A 176 -10.60 -9.04 14.51
N GLU A 177 -10.82 -9.69 15.64
CA GLU A 177 -11.66 -10.88 15.75
C GLU A 177 -13.04 -10.50 16.28
N LEU A 178 -14.09 -10.84 15.55
CA LEU A 178 -15.45 -10.45 15.89
C LEU A 178 -16.11 -11.46 16.86
N ASP A 179 -16.49 -10.97 18.03
CA ASP A 179 -17.53 -11.56 18.85
C ASP A 179 -18.90 -11.07 18.35
N SER A 180 -19.58 -11.89 17.56
CA SER A 180 -20.86 -11.52 16.95
C SER A 180 -21.99 -11.37 17.96
N GLU A 181 -21.97 -12.10 19.09
CA GLU A 181 -23.00 -12.03 20.14
C GLU A 181 -22.97 -10.68 20.84
N ASN A 182 -21.76 -10.21 21.17
CA ASN A 182 -21.54 -8.94 21.85
C ASN A 182 -21.28 -7.77 20.88
N ARG A 183 -21.24 -8.00 19.57
CA ARG A 183 -20.93 -7.01 18.52
C ARG A 183 -19.62 -6.27 18.80
N THR A 184 -18.61 -7.01 19.22
CA THR A 184 -17.34 -6.44 19.67
C THR A 184 -16.21 -7.01 18.85
N PHE A 185 -15.41 -6.14 18.25
CA PHE A 185 -14.13 -6.52 17.66
C PHE A 185 -13.05 -6.52 18.73
N GLN A 186 -12.35 -7.61 18.89
CA GLN A 186 -11.19 -7.72 19.78
C GLN A 186 -9.92 -7.72 18.96
N SER A 187 -8.91 -7.01 19.44
CA SER A 187 -7.55 -7.06 18.87
C SER A 187 -7.02 -8.50 18.86
N HIS A 188 -6.48 -8.90 17.74
CA HIS A 188 -5.79 -10.16 17.54
C HIS A 188 -4.44 -9.89 16.88
N LEU A 189 -3.34 -10.08 17.61
CA LEU A 189 -2.01 -9.76 17.12
C LEU A 189 -1.39 -10.95 16.37
N THR A 190 -0.58 -10.65 15.36
CA THR A 190 0.18 -11.68 14.64
C THR A 190 1.27 -12.27 15.53
N PRO A 191 1.35 -13.60 15.70
CA PRO A 191 2.42 -14.24 16.45
C PRO A 191 3.74 -14.29 15.63
N ASP A 192 4.86 -14.42 16.35
CA ASP A 192 6.12 -14.83 15.78
C ASP A 192 6.21 -16.36 15.63
N ALA A 193 7.36 -16.87 15.15
CA ALA A 193 7.61 -18.29 14.91
C ALA A 193 7.49 -19.18 16.16
N VAL A 194 7.60 -18.61 17.37
CA VAL A 194 7.48 -19.35 18.64
C VAL A 194 6.16 -19.08 19.36
N GLY A 195 5.27 -18.31 18.75
CA GLY A 195 3.92 -18.03 19.23
C GLY A 195 3.81 -16.83 20.15
N PHE A 196 4.83 -15.99 20.28
CA PHE A 196 4.73 -14.73 21.00
C PHE A 196 4.15 -13.64 20.10
N LYS A 197 3.32 -12.78 20.69
CA LYS A 197 2.73 -11.65 19.94
C LYS A 197 3.67 -10.45 19.84
N GLY A 198 4.56 -10.29 20.82
CA GLY A 198 5.59 -9.27 20.78
C GLY A 198 6.56 -9.41 21.94
N THR A 199 7.78 -8.90 21.77
CA THR A 199 8.80 -8.79 22.81
C THR A 199 9.14 -7.33 22.96
N LEU A 200 8.90 -6.77 24.14
CA LEU A 200 9.10 -5.34 24.42
C LEU A 200 10.14 -5.11 25.52
N GLN A 201 10.82 -3.99 25.41
CA GLN A 201 11.69 -3.45 26.46
C GLN A 201 11.13 -2.12 26.95
N ALA A 202 11.07 -1.94 28.26
CA ALA A 202 10.70 -0.64 28.82
C ALA A 202 11.93 0.32 28.81
N PRO A 203 11.77 1.62 28.47
CA PRO A 203 10.51 2.22 28.06
C PRO A 203 10.08 1.75 26.66
N GLY A 204 8.80 1.45 26.51
CA GLY A 204 8.25 0.99 25.24
C GLY A 204 6.81 1.44 25.05
N VAL A 205 6.34 1.38 23.82
CA VAL A 205 4.97 1.78 23.46
C VAL A 205 4.37 0.78 22.49
N SER A 206 3.04 0.62 22.52
CA SER A 206 2.32 -0.01 21.41
C SER A 206 2.16 0.97 20.24
N PRO A 207 1.83 0.51 19.03
CA PRO A 207 1.25 1.37 18.00
C PRO A 207 -0.01 2.07 18.51
N TRP A 208 -0.39 3.15 17.82
CA TRP A 208 -1.68 3.78 18.08
C TRP A 208 -2.81 2.93 17.52
N ARG A 209 -3.88 2.75 18.27
CA ARG A 209 -5.16 2.24 17.80
C ARG A 209 -5.98 3.42 17.37
N THR A 210 -6.49 3.44 16.14
CA THR A 210 -7.19 4.59 15.55
C THR A 210 -8.65 4.28 15.30
N ILE A 211 -9.49 5.25 15.61
CA ILE A 211 -10.92 5.27 15.31
C ILE A 211 -11.21 6.58 14.61
N ILE A 212 -11.48 6.54 13.30
CA ILE A 212 -11.89 7.69 12.52
C ILE A 212 -13.41 7.64 12.40
N VAL A 213 -14.10 8.76 12.58
CA VAL A 213 -15.57 8.84 12.53
C VAL A 213 -15.98 10.05 11.69
N GLY A 214 -16.88 9.83 10.76
CA GLY A 214 -17.46 10.88 9.92
C GLY A 214 -18.96 10.77 9.80
N THR A 215 -19.63 11.87 9.49
CA THR A 215 -21.06 11.92 9.14
C THR A 215 -21.28 11.72 7.65
N GLU A 216 -20.23 11.92 6.86
CA GLU A 216 -20.20 11.64 5.42
C GLU A 216 -19.02 10.72 5.10
N ALA A 217 -19.14 9.88 4.10
CA ALA A 217 -18.07 8.96 3.71
C ALA A 217 -16.75 9.70 3.39
N LYS A 218 -16.84 10.88 2.77
CA LYS A 218 -15.69 11.70 2.41
C LYS A 218 -14.89 12.19 3.63
N ASP A 219 -15.48 12.24 4.82
CA ASP A 219 -14.78 12.64 6.05
C ASP A 219 -13.69 11.61 6.41
N ILE A 220 -13.94 10.33 6.14
CA ILE A 220 -12.94 9.26 6.32
C ILE A 220 -11.74 9.48 5.39
N LEU A 221 -11.99 9.83 4.12
CA LEU A 221 -10.94 10.07 3.12
C LEU A 221 -10.11 11.33 3.44
N ALA A 222 -10.75 12.33 4.03
CA ALA A 222 -10.11 13.59 4.40
C ALA A 222 -9.29 13.50 5.69
N SER A 223 -9.46 12.44 6.50
CA SER A 223 -8.75 12.30 7.76
C SER A 223 -7.25 12.18 7.57
N ARG A 224 -6.50 12.85 8.45
CA ARG A 224 -5.03 12.76 8.51
C ARG A 224 -4.55 12.22 9.85
N ILE A 225 -5.44 11.60 10.63
CA ILE A 225 -5.13 11.04 11.96
C ILE A 225 -3.96 10.05 11.88
N THR A 226 -3.99 9.12 10.92
CA THR A 226 -2.93 8.12 10.77
C THR A 226 -1.55 8.75 10.55
N LEU A 227 -1.46 9.78 9.71
CA LEU A 227 -0.21 10.54 9.53
C LEU A 227 0.14 11.33 10.80
N ASN A 228 -0.83 12.03 11.38
CA ASN A 228 -0.63 12.93 12.54
C ASN A 228 -0.19 12.19 13.81
N LEU A 229 -0.46 10.91 13.93
CA LEU A 229 0.00 10.06 15.04
C LEU A 229 1.42 9.52 14.87
N ASN A 230 2.03 9.68 13.70
CA ASN A 230 3.44 9.34 13.45
C ASN A 230 4.37 10.49 13.84
N GLU A 231 5.63 10.16 14.11
CA GLU A 231 6.67 11.14 14.42
C GLU A 231 6.98 12.02 13.20
N PRO A 232 7.47 13.24 13.40
CA PRO A 232 7.98 14.07 12.32
C PRO A 232 9.08 13.38 11.51
N CYS A 233 9.35 13.88 10.31
CA CYS A 233 10.39 13.38 9.43
C CYS A 233 11.75 13.32 10.12
N LYS A 234 12.39 12.15 10.09
CA LYS A 234 13.72 11.90 10.66
C LYS A 234 14.86 12.05 9.66
N ILE A 235 14.55 12.26 8.38
CA ILE A 235 15.55 12.46 7.33
C ILE A 235 15.85 13.96 7.24
N GLN A 236 17.10 14.35 7.51
CA GLN A 236 17.51 15.76 7.54
C GLN A 236 17.51 16.42 6.15
N ASP A 237 18.03 15.72 5.15
CA ASP A 237 18.03 16.16 3.76
C ASP A 237 17.10 15.28 2.94
N THR A 238 15.95 15.82 2.56
CA THR A 238 14.93 15.14 1.76
C THR A 238 14.95 15.51 0.28
N SER A 239 15.91 16.32 -0.16
CA SER A 239 15.98 16.86 -1.54
C SER A 239 16.13 15.79 -2.63
N TRP A 240 16.58 14.60 -2.26
CA TRP A 240 16.75 13.45 -3.15
C TRP A 240 15.47 12.60 -3.28
N ILE A 241 14.49 12.80 -2.40
CA ILE A 241 13.20 12.11 -2.43
C ILE A 241 12.27 12.90 -3.35
N ARG A 242 11.76 12.25 -4.38
CA ARG A 242 10.91 12.91 -5.35
C ARG A 242 9.80 11.99 -5.86
N PRO A 243 8.60 12.52 -5.99
CA PRO A 243 7.54 11.85 -6.73
C PRO A 243 7.99 11.51 -8.15
N THR A 244 7.61 10.32 -8.61
CA THR A 244 8.15 9.73 -9.85
C THR A 244 7.04 9.04 -10.61
N LYS A 245 6.95 9.30 -11.91
CA LYS A 245 6.10 8.56 -12.83
C LYS A 245 6.98 7.64 -13.68
N PHE A 246 6.70 6.34 -13.68
CA PHE A 246 7.56 5.34 -14.28
C PHE A 246 6.82 4.33 -15.14
N VAL A 247 7.52 3.73 -16.07
CA VAL A 247 7.09 2.55 -16.84
C VAL A 247 7.90 1.33 -16.40
N GLY A 248 7.54 0.11 -16.82
CA GLY A 248 8.34 -1.03 -16.36
C GLY A 248 8.23 -2.30 -17.21
N VAL A 249 9.31 -3.05 -17.13
CA VAL A 249 9.37 -4.46 -17.52
C VAL A 249 8.81 -5.27 -16.35
N TRP A 250 7.50 -5.42 -16.33
CA TRP A 250 6.71 -6.07 -15.29
C TRP A 250 5.43 -6.70 -15.86
N TRP A 251 4.58 -5.90 -16.52
CA TRP A 251 3.28 -6.36 -17.03
C TRP A 251 3.43 -7.48 -18.09
N GLU A 252 4.54 -7.48 -18.82
CA GLU A 252 4.85 -8.54 -19.79
C GLU A 252 4.87 -9.94 -19.12
N MET A 253 5.39 -10.05 -17.91
CA MET A 253 5.43 -11.30 -17.18
C MET A 253 4.08 -11.61 -16.53
N ILE A 254 3.46 -10.66 -15.87
CA ILE A 254 2.15 -10.83 -15.20
C ILE A 254 1.06 -11.22 -16.22
N ALA A 255 1.03 -10.58 -17.39
CA ALA A 255 0.07 -10.88 -18.44
C ALA A 255 0.39 -12.19 -19.22
N GLY A 256 1.55 -12.80 -18.95
CA GLY A 256 1.98 -14.06 -19.57
C GLY A 256 2.58 -13.90 -20.97
N GLY A 257 3.07 -12.72 -21.31
CA GLY A 257 3.80 -12.44 -22.56
C GLY A 257 5.31 -12.71 -22.47
N GLY A 258 5.83 -13.08 -21.31
CA GLY A 258 7.24 -13.36 -21.06
C GLY A 258 7.51 -13.95 -19.68
N SER A 259 8.78 -14.03 -19.30
CA SER A 259 9.21 -14.59 -18.02
C SER A 259 10.27 -13.73 -17.33
N TRP A 260 10.39 -13.91 -15.99
CA TRP A 260 11.47 -13.33 -15.19
C TRP A 260 12.78 -14.12 -15.33
N ASP A 261 12.71 -15.43 -15.57
CA ASP A 261 13.85 -16.34 -15.70
C ASP A 261 14.48 -16.29 -17.10
N TYR A 262 15.75 -16.68 -17.17
CA TYR A 262 16.57 -16.62 -18.37
C TYR A 262 16.61 -17.96 -19.14
N THR A 263 16.60 -19.09 -18.41
CA THR A 263 16.89 -20.40 -18.99
C THR A 263 16.01 -21.51 -18.43
N SER A 264 15.78 -22.54 -19.25
CA SER A 264 15.14 -23.79 -18.80
C SER A 264 16.15 -24.91 -18.54
N ASP A 265 17.45 -24.64 -18.67
CA ASP A 265 18.49 -25.66 -18.49
C ASP A 265 18.67 -26.05 -17.01
N TYR A 266 18.26 -25.19 -16.07
CA TYR A 266 18.41 -25.38 -14.64
C TYR A 266 17.05 -25.44 -13.94
N PRO A 267 16.55 -26.62 -13.57
CA PRO A 267 15.32 -26.73 -12.79
C PRO A 267 15.48 -26.28 -11.33
N THR A 268 16.71 -26.13 -10.87
CA THR A 268 17.09 -25.54 -9.57
C THR A 268 18.46 -24.93 -9.70
N ILE A 269 18.67 -23.80 -9.00
CA ILE A 269 19.93 -23.08 -9.04
C ILE A 269 20.58 -23.00 -7.66
N LYS A 270 21.88 -22.76 -7.65
CA LYS A 270 22.66 -22.40 -6.45
C LYS A 270 23.43 -21.14 -6.74
N ILE A 271 23.14 -20.08 -6.01
CA ILE A 271 23.86 -18.82 -6.12
C ILE A 271 25.37 -19.04 -5.90
N GLY A 272 26.19 -18.48 -6.79
CA GLY A 272 27.65 -18.62 -6.76
C GLY A 272 28.21 -19.95 -7.29
N GLU A 273 27.37 -20.98 -7.56
CA GLU A 273 27.80 -22.26 -8.12
C GLU A 273 27.25 -22.49 -9.55
N THR A 274 26.01 -22.05 -9.82
CA THR A 274 25.38 -22.22 -11.15
C THR A 274 26.04 -21.32 -12.19
N ASP A 275 26.55 -21.93 -13.27
CA ASP A 275 27.31 -21.24 -14.31
C ASP A 275 26.39 -20.82 -15.48
N TYR A 276 25.84 -19.61 -15.40
CA TYR A 276 24.97 -19.07 -16.45
C TYR A 276 25.66 -18.81 -17.79
N THR A 277 27.01 -18.82 -17.84
CA THR A 277 27.73 -18.69 -19.12
C THR A 277 27.55 -19.92 -20.03
N LYS A 278 27.15 -21.06 -19.45
CA LYS A 278 26.84 -22.31 -20.16
C LYS A 278 25.36 -22.51 -20.46
N ALA A 279 24.50 -21.71 -19.84
CA ALA A 279 23.05 -21.79 -19.99
C ALA A 279 22.64 -21.26 -21.38
N LYS A 280 21.61 -21.87 -21.93
CA LYS A 280 20.99 -21.39 -23.18
C LYS A 280 19.78 -20.53 -22.82
N PRO A 281 19.68 -19.30 -23.36
CA PRO A 281 18.46 -18.50 -23.16
C PRO A 281 17.28 -19.19 -23.84
N HIS A 282 16.15 -19.25 -23.16
CA HIS A 282 14.90 -19.80 -23.76
C HIS A 282 14.16 -18.77 -24.64
N GLY A 283 14.60 -17.51 -24.65
CA GLY A 283 14.09 -16.46 -25.54
C GLY A 283 12.86 -15.70 -25.03
N ASN A 284 12.33 -16.06 -23.86
CA ASN A 284 11.16 -15.39 -23.25
C ASN A 284 11.52 -14.40 -22.15
N HIS A 285 12.80 -14.32 -21.74
CA HIS A 285 13.26 -13.40 -20.72
C HIS A 285 13.05 -11.95 -21.14
N ARG A 286 12.29 -11.17 -20.34
CA ARG A 286 11.92 -9.80 -20.69
C ARG A 286 12.86 -8.74 -20.15
N ALA A 287 13.60 -9.02 -19.09
CA ALA A 287 14.61 -8.09 -18.56
C ALA A 287 15.92 -8.08 -19.38
N ASN A 288 15.87 -8.41 -20.68
CA ASN A 288 17.03 -8.32 -21.54
C ASN A 288 17.32 -6.86 -21.98
N SER A 289 18.59 -6.56 -22.24
CA SER A 289 19.05 -5.21 -22.57
C SER A 289 18.31 -4.57 -23.75
N GLN A 290 17.92 -5.34 -24.76
CA GLN A 290 17.20 -4.82 -25.92
C GLN A 290 15.80 -4.32 -25.53
N ASN A 291 15.05 -5.12 -24.77
CA ASN A 291 13.70 -4.78 -24.32
C ASN A 291 13.74 -3.60 -23.35
N VAL A 292 14.68 -3.59 -22.42
CA VAL A 292 14.84 -2.48 -21.46
C VAL A 292 15.13 -1.15 -22.18
N LYS A 293 15.98 -1.14 -23.23
CA LYS A 293 16.21 0.05 -24.05
C LYS A 293 14.92 0.54 -24.73
N ARG A 294 14.05 -0.35 -25.18
CA ARG A 294 12.73 0.01 -25.73
C ARG A 294 11.89 0.78 -24.71
N TYR A 295 11.86 0.32 -23.45
CA TYR A 295 11.15 1.02 -22.37
C TYR A 295 11.82 2.36 -21.99
N ILE A 296 13.15 2.44 -22.00
CA ILE A 296 13.88 3.69 -21.79
C ILE A 296 13.53 4.71 -22.87
N ASP A 297 13.51 4.30 -24.14
CA ASP A 297 13.14 5.16 -25.26
C ASP A 297 11.70 5.65 -25.16
N PHE A 298 10.79 4.77 -24.76
CA PHE A 298 9.40 5.11 -24.54
C PHE A 298 9.23 6.10 -23.38
N ALA A 299 9.92 5.90 -22.25
CA ALA A 299 9.91 6.81 -21.12
C ALA A 299 10.42 8.20 -21.52
N ALA A 300 11.57 8.27 -22.17
CA ALA A 300 12.17 9.51 -22.65
C ALA A 300 11.27 10.26 -23.64
N LYS A 301 10.68 9.55 -24.62
CA LYS A 301 9.76 10.13 -25.62
C LYS A 301 8.52 10.76 -24.99
N ASN A 302 8.03 10.19 -23.87
CA ASN A 302 6.77 10.58 -23.26
C ASN A 302 6.93 11.39 -21.96
N GLY A 303 8.16 11.70 -21.54
CA GLY A 303 8.44 12.54 -20.38
C GLY A 303 8.25 11.82 -19.05
N PHE A 304 8.43 10.49 -19.01
CA PHE A 304 8.43 9.72 -17.77
C PHE A 304 9.81 9.67 -17.15
N ASP A 305 9.86 9.62 -15.82
CA ASP A 305 11.07 9.81 -15.04
C ASP A 305 11.96 8.57 -15.00
N ALA A 306 11.34 7.38 -15.02
CA ALA A 306 12.07 6.14 -14.74
C ALA A 306 11.49 4.89 -15.43
N VAL A 307 12.29 3.82 -15.42
CA VAL A 307 11.93 2.47 -15.87
C VAL A 307 12.24 1.46 -14.76
N LEU A 308 11.23 0.75 -14.26
CA LEU A 308 11.40 -0.43 -13.41
C LEU A 308 11.80 -1.62 -14.26
N VAL A 309 12.73 -2.46 -13.77
CA VAL A 309 13.08 -3.72 -14.42
C VAL A 309 13.06 -4.86 -13.43
N GLU A 310 12.04 -5.71 -13.50
CA GLU A 310 11.99 -6.97 -12.77
C GLU A 310 12.66 -8.10 -13.55
N GLY A 311 13.22 -9.09 -12.85
CA GLY A 311 13.87 -10.23 -13.48
C GLY A 311 15.29 -9.97 -13.98
N TRP A 312 15.93 -8.88 -13.58
CA TRP A 312 17.25 -8.47 -14.08
C TRP A 312 18.41 -9.34 -13.59
N ASN A 313 18.29 -9.92 -12.38
CA ASN A 313 19.34 -10.67 -11.69
C ASN A 313 19.07 -12.18 -11.68
N ILE A 314 20.09 -12.98 -11.44
CA ILE A 314 20.00 -14.45 -11.37
C ILE A 314 19.17 -14.91 -10.16
N GLY A 315 18.45 -16.04 -10.30
CA GLY A 315 17.70 -16.66 -9.21
C GLY A 315 16.23 -16.98 -9.51
N TRP A 316 15.70 -16.55 -10.64
CA TRP A 316 14.28 -16.66 -10.96
C TRP A 316 13.83 -18.03 -11.49
N GLU A 317 14.74 -18.95 -11.82
CA GLU A 317 14.39 -20.26 -12.37
C GLU A 317 13.58 -21.13 -11.40
N ASP A 318 13.83 -21.02 -10.11
CA ASP A 318 13.13 -21.80 -9.07
C ASP A 318 12.72 -20.97 -7.85
N TRP A 319 12.50 -19.67 -7.99
CA TRP A 319 12.30 -18.72 -6.89
C TRP A 319 11.02 -18.91 -6.11
N VAL A 320 9.92 -19.30 -6.75
CA VAL A 320 8.60 -19.38 -6.10
C VAL A 320 8.58 -20.56 -5.13
N SER A 321 8.40 -20.26 -3.83
CA SER A 321 8.25 -21.25 -2.76
C SER A 321 9.36 -22.32 -2.66
N ASN A 322 10.55 -22.02 -3.17
CA ASN A 322 11.69 -22.93 -3.11
C ASN A 322 12.21 -23.16 -1.69
N ARG A 323 11.83 -22.29 -0.74
CA ARG A 323 12.23 -22.31 0.69
C ARG A 323 13.72 -22.24 0.93
N LYS A 324 14.51 -21.79 -0.06
CA LYS A 324 15.95 -21.57 0.08
C LYS A 324 16.21 -20.25 0.77
N GLU A 325 17.19 -20.23 1.67
CA GLU A 325 17.63 -18.98 2.28
C GLU A 325 18.48 -18.15 1.29
N PHE A 326 19.30 -18.81 0.47
CA PHE A 326 20.16 -18.16 -0.55
C PHE A 326 19.53 -18.33 -1.94
N ASN A 327 18.52 -17.54 -2.28
CA ASN A 327 17.81 -17.59 -3.55
C ASN A 327 18.18 -16.44 -4.50
N PHE A 328 18.65 -15.30 -3.99
CA PHE A 328 19.11 -14.15 -4.78
C PHE A 328 20.36 -13.53 -4.16
N ASP A 329 21.20 -12.88 -4.97
CA ASP A 329 22.40 -12.17 -4.51
C ASP A 329 22.37 -10.65 -4.68
N TYR A 330 21.43 -10.11 -5.43
CA TYR A 330 21.17 -8.67 -5.65
C TYR A 330 22.30 -7.87 -6.35
N VAL A 331 23.29 -8.52 -6.92
CA VAL A 331 24.43 -7.87 -7.61
C VAL A 331 24.84 -8.54 -8.92
N THR A 332 24.35 -9.75 -9.18
CA THR A 332 24.70 -10.52 -10.37
C THR A 332 23.58 -10.49 -11.40
N PRO A 333 23.72 -9.75 -12.51
CA PRO A 333 22.73 -9.73 -13.58
C PRO A 333 22.73 -11.02 -14.39
N TYR A 334 21.63 -11.29 -15.08
CA TYR A 334 21.61 -12.29 -16.14
C TYR A 334 22.55 -11.92 -17.30
N PRO A 335 23.04 -12.89 -18.10
CA PRO A 335 24.01 -12.64 -19.18
C PRO A 335 23.54 -11.66 -20.26
N ASP A 336 22.23 -11.48 -20.43
CA ASP A 336 21.62 -10.60 -21.44
C ASP A 336 21.20 -9.23 -20.86
N PHE A 337 21.55 -8.94 -19.60
CA PHE A 337 21.28 -7.66 -18.92
C PHE A 337 22.58 -6.93 -18.57
N ASP A 338 22.94 -5.91 -19.33
CA ASP A 338 24.12 -5.08 -19.04
C ASP A 338 23.74 -3.88 -18.17
N VAL A 339 23.98 -4.01 -16.86
CA VAL A 339 23.64 -2.98 -15.85
C VAL A 339 24.29 -1.64 -16.17
N LYS A 340 25.57 -1.66 -16.58
CA LYS A 340 26.33 -0.43 -16.82
C LYS A 340 25.82 0.27 -18.08
N GLU A 341 25.75 -0.44 -19.19
CA GLU A 341 25.28 0.09 -20.46
C GLU A 341 23.88 0.67 -20.35
N LEU A 342 22.97 -0.05 -19.68
CA LEU A 342 21.57 0.37 -19.53
C LEU A 342 21.42 1.63 -18.67
N ASN A 343 22.18 1.77 -17.57
CA ASN A 343 22.13 2.97 -16.77
C ASN A 343 22.75 4.18 -17.50
N GLU A 344 23.89 3.99 -18.19
CA GLU A 344 24.48 5.04 -19.01
C GLU A 344 23.52 5.49 -20.13
N TYR A 345 22.85 4.54 -20.77
CA TYR A 345 21.85 4.80 -21.82
C TYR A 345 20.65 5.57 -21.27
N ALA A 346 20.08 5.13 -20.16
CA ALA A 346 18.95 5.80 -19.50
C ALA A 346 19.30 7.23 -19.08
N HIS A 347 20.45 7.41 -18.42
CA HIS A 347 20.90 8.73 -17.98
C HIS A 347 21.17 9.68 -19.15
N SER A 348 21.69 9.17 -20.29
CA SER A 348 21.87 9.97 -21.51
C SER A 348 20.56 10.55 -22.05
N LYS A 349 19.43 9.96 -21.69
CA LYS A 349 18.07 10.37 -22.08
C LYS A 349 17.29 11.04 -20.93
N ASN A 350 17.96 11.37 -19.82
CA ASN A 350 17.34 11.92 -18.62
C ASN A 350 16.26 10.99 -18.01
N VAL A 351 16.43 9.69 -18.13
CA VAL A 351 15.60 8.65 -17.53
C VAL A 351 16.44 7.91 -16.50
N LYS A 352 15.83 7.43 -15.42
CA LYS A 352 16.48 6.56 -14.42
C LYS A 352 15.97 5.13 -14.50
N LEU A 353 16.73 4.21 -13.94
CA LEU A 353 16.23 2.86 -13.69
C LEU A 353 15.83 2.72 -12.23
N ILE A 354 14.72 2.02 -11.97
CA ILE A 354 14.30 1.56 -10.65
C ILE A 354 14.76 0.12 -10.49
N MET A 355 15.50 -0.15 -9.41
CA MET A 355 15.98 -1.48 -9.09
C MET A 355 14.83 -2.35 -8.56
N HIS A 356 14.89 -3.66 -8.82
CA HIS A 356 14.00 -4.64 -8.20
C HIS A 356 14.82 -5.64 -7.37
N HIS A 357 14.44 -5.80 -6.11
CA HIS A 357 14.98 -6.80 -5.20
C HIS A 357 13.87 -7.74 -4.75
N GLU A 358 13.61 -8.80 -5.56
CA GLU A 358 12.80 -9.91 -5.07
C GLU A 358 13.61 -10.71 -4.06
N THR A 359 12.99 -11.04 -2.93
CA THR A 359 13.65 -11.77 -1.85
C THR A 359 13.21 -13.24 -1.78
N GLY A 360 12.12 -13.63 -2.48
CA GLY A 360 11.47 -14.92 -2.29
C GLY A 360 11.14 -15.16 -0.81
N SER A 361 10.83 -14.08 -0.09
CA SER A 361 10.57 -14.03 1.35
C SER A 361 11.73 -14.49 2.25
N ALA A 362 12.95 -14.64 1.72
CA ALA A 362 14.16 -14.96 2.47
C ALA A 362 14.78 -13.69 3.08
N TYR A 363 14.09 -13.08 4.04
CA TYR A 363 14.45 -11.76 4.56
C TYR A 363 15.85 -11.70 5.18
N ARG A 364 16.34 -12.77 5.82
CA ARG A 364 17.68 -12.82 6.39
C ARG A 364 18.77 -12.78 5.33
N ASN A 365 18.54 -13.42 4.17
CA ASN A 365 19.42 -13.33 3.03
C ASN A 365 19.51 -11.89 2.53
N TYR A 366 18.38 -11.20 2.41
CA TYR A 366 18.34 -9.80 2.00
C TYR A 366 19.09 -8.90 3.00
N GLU A 367 18.88 -9.06 4.30
CA GLU A 367 19.59 -8.28 5.33
C GLU A 367 21.12 -8.46 5.28
N ARG A 368 21.61 -9.69 4.99
CA ARG A 368 23.05 -9.96 4.87
C ARG A 368 23.69 -9.26 3.68
N HIS A 369 22.95 -9.12 2.57
CA HIS A 369 23.44 -8.55 1.32
C HIS A 369 23.07 -7.08 1.10
N MET A 370 22.27 -6.50 1.97
CA MET A 370 21.67 -5.17 1.75
C MET A 370 22.70 -4.05 1.56
N ASP A 371 23.81 -4.07 2.32
CA ASP A 371 24.88 -3.07 2.13
C ASP A 371 25.52 -3.20 0.76
N GLU A 372 25.83 -4.41 0.31
CA GLU A 372 26.42 -4.69 -0.99
C GLU A 372 25.44 -4.30 -2.11
N ALA A 373 24.17 -4.70 -1.97
CA ALA A 373 23.11 -4.38 -2.91
C ALA A 373 22.91 -2.86 -3.08
N PHE A 374 22.86 -2.11 -1.97
CA PHE A 374 22.71 -0.66 -2.03
C PHE A 374 23.97 0.07 -2.53
N GLN A 375 25.17 -0.45 -2.24
CA GLN A 375 26.41 0.06 -2.84
C GLN A 375 26.43 -0.17 -4.35
N PHE A 376 26.02 -1.36 -4.81
CA PHE A 376 25.87 -1.68 -6.22
C PHE A 376 24.88 -0.71 -6.90
N MET A 377 23.72 -0.46 -6.30
CA MET A 377 22.78 0.53 -6.79
C MET A 377 23.42 1.91 -6.93
N LYS A 378 24.14 2.38 -5.93
CA LYS A 378 24.80 3.70 -5.96
C LYS A 378 25.91 3.77 -6.99
N GLN A 379 26.65 2.69 -7.21
CA GLN A 379 27.69 2.59 -8.22
C GLN A 379 27.13 2.83 -9.63
N TYR A 380 25.94 2.34 -9.92
CA TYR A 380 25.30 2.46 -11.24
C TYR A 380 24.26 3.59 -11.32
N GLY A 381 24.04 4.35 -10.25
CA GLY A 381 23.20 5.56 -10.26
C GLY A 381 21.71 5.34 -10.02
N TYR A 382 21.33 4.19 -9.45
CA TYR A 382 19.96 3.96 -8.96
C TYR A 382 19.67 4.77 -7.71
N ASP A 383 18.45 5.28 -7.58
CA ASP A 383 17.96 6.00 -6.41
C ASP A 383 16.59 5.52 -5.89
N ALA A 384 16.05 4.47 -6.48
CA ALA A 384 14.83 3.82 -6.03
C ALA A 384 14.93 2.30 -6.18
N VAL A 385 14.27 1.57 -5.26
CA VAL A 385 14.17 0.12 -5.26
C VAL A 385 12.74 -0.32 -4.98
N LYS A 386 12.23 -1.26 -5.78
CA LYS A 386 11.06 -2.09 -5.46
C LYS A 386 11.55 -3.34 -4.75
N THR A 387 11.01 -3.65 -3.56
CA THR A 387 11.32 -4.87 -2.80
C THR A 387 10.14 -5.81 -2.83
N GLY A 388 10.37 -7.11 -3.09
CA GLY A 388 9.34 -8.15 -3.12
C GLY A 388 9.57 -9.22 -2.06
N TYR A 389 8.49 -9.76 -1.51
CA TYR A 389 8.50 -10.83 -0.49
C TYR A 389 7.46 -11.90 -0.82
N VAL A 390 7.51 -12.39 -2.05
CA VAL A 390 6.56 -13.39 -2.55
C VAL A 390 6.76 -14.74 -1.86
N GLY A 391 5.68 -15.34 -1.39
CA GLY A 391 5.67 -16.65 -0.77
C GLY A 391 5.80 -16.63 0.76
N PRO A 392 5.83 -17.83 1.40
CA PRO A 392 5.98 -17.94 2.84
C PRO A 392 7.35 -17.44 3.33
N ILE A 393 7.38 -16.73 4.45
CA ILE A 393 8.63 -16.22 5.03
C ILE A 393 9.64 -17.35 5.28
N VAL A 394 10.91 -17.10 4.92
CA VAL A 394 12.04 -17.98 5.17
C VAL A 394 12.98 -17.29 6.18
N PRO A 395 13.28 -17.95 7.33
CA PRO A 395 12.95 -19.32 7.73
C PRO A 395 11.47 -19.51 8.05
N LEU A 396 10.96 -20.70 7.77
CA LEU A 396 9.54 -21.05 8.00
C LEU A 396 9.15 -20.88 9.46
N GLY A 397 7.90 -20.45 9.66
CA GLY A 397 7.31 -20.21 10.98
C GLY A 397 7.08 -18.74 11.30
N GLU A 398 7.82 -17.83 10.67
CA GLU A 398 7.50 -16.40 10.70
C GLU A 398 6.35 -16.06 9.75
N TYR A 399 5.69 -14.94 10.03
CA TYR A 399 4.61 -14.39 9.22
C TYR A 399 4.94 -12.95 8.84
N HIS A 400 4.49 -12.50 7.66
CA HIS A 400 4.76 -11.15 7.14
C HIS A 400 4.38 -10.03 8.12
N TYR A 401 3.43 -10.27 9.02
CA TYR A 401 2.90 -9.26 9.95
C TYR A 401 3.34 -9.49 11.40
N SER A 402 4.28 -10.42 11.64
CA SER A 402 4.92 -10.61 12.96
C SER A 402 5.85 -9.45 13.30
N GLN A 403 6.14 -9.24 14.59
CA GLN A 403 7.07 -8.20 15.02
C GLN A 403 8.45 -8.27 14.35
N PRO A 404 9.11 -9.45 14.20
CA PRO A 404 10.38 -9.54 13.48
C PRO A 404 10.31 -9.02 12.04
N MET A 405 9.21 -9.30 11.33
CA MET A 405 9.04 -8.84 9.96
C MET A 405 8.70 -7.34 9.87
N VAL A 406 7.86 -6.82 10.78
CA VAL A 406 7.64 -5.37 10.90
C VAL A 406 8.97 -4.64 11.11
N ASN A 407 9.84 -5.17 11.98
CA ASN A 407 11.17 -4.61 12.24
C ASN A 407 12.07 -4.73 11.00
N HIS A 408 11.98 -5.82 10.26
CA HIS A 408 12.70 -5.99 8.99
C HIS A 408 12.29 -4.92 7.96
N PHE A 409 11.00 -4.74 7.69
CA PHE A 409 10.53 -3.73 6.73
C PHE A 409 10.97 -2.32 7.13
N GLN A 410 10.88 -2.00 8.43
CA GLN A 410 11.38 -0.72 8.94
C GLN A 410 12.89 -0.58 8.75
N TYR A 411 13.66 -1.64 9.01
CA TYR A 411 15.11 -1.64 8.82
C TYR A 411 15.51 -1.41 7.36
N VAL A 412 14.79 -2.02 6.40
CA VAL A 412 15.02 -1.78 4.96
C VAL A 412 14.85 -0.29 4.63
N VAL A 413 13.77 0.33 5.09
CA VAL A 413 13.48 1.75 4.84
C VAL A 413 14.55 2.66 5.45
N GLU A 414 14.93 2.41 6.70
CA GLU A 414 15.97 3.19 7.39
C GLU A 414 17.36 2.99 6.78
N LYS A 415 17.67 1.77 6.36
CA LYS A 415 18.92 1.46 5.69
C LYS A 415 19.00 2.14 4.32
N ALA A 416 17.93 2.04 3.52
CA ALA A 416 17.83 2.69 2.21
C ALA A 416 17.98 4.21 2.32
N ALA A 417 17.39 4.84 3.35
CA ALA A 417 17.55 6.27 3.60
C ALA A 417 19.01 6.69 3.77
N LYS A 418 19.85 5.88 4.43
CA LYS A 418 21.30 6.15 4.61
C LYS A 418 22.04 6.16 3.27
N TYR A 419 21.56 5.39 2.29
CA TYR A 419 22.09 5.36 0.93
C TYR A 419 21.38 6.33 -0.02
N ARG A 420 20.42 7.13 0.47
CA ARG A 420 19.56 8.00 -0.35
C ARG A 420 18.84 7.21 -1.45
N ILE A 421 18.13 6.15 -1.04
CA ILE A 421 17.35 5.28 -1.90
C ILE A 421 15.88 5.34 -1.45
N MET A 422 14.98 5.60 -2.39
CA MET A 422 13.54 5.49 -2.21
C MET A 422 13.12 4.01 -2.25
N VAL A 423 12.11 3.65 -1.49
CA VAL A 423 11.62 2.28 -1.35
C VAL A 423 10.16 2.18 -1.76
N ASP A 424 9.85 1.19 -2.58
CA ASP A 424 8.53 0.67 -2.86
C ASP A 424 8.43 -0.76 -2.31
N GLY A 425 7.59 -0.99 -1.31
CA GLY A 425 7.50 -2.27 -0.61
C GLY A 425 6.32 -3.11 -1.09
N HIS A 426 6.59 -4.22 -1.79
CA HIS A 426 5.58 -5.21 -2.17
C HIS A 426 5.52 -6.36 -1.18
N GLU A 427 4.34 -6.99 -1.00
CA GLU A 427 4.02 -8.00 0.02
C GLU A 427 4.45 -7.60 1.45
N ALA A 428 4.79 -6.36 1.65
CA ALA A 428 5.21 -5.81 2.94
C ALA A 428 4.01 -5.63 3.88
N VAL A 429 4.31 -5.22 5.11
CA VAL A 429 3.27 -4.87 6.07
C VAL A 429 2.45 -3.66 5.57
N ARG A 430 1.14 -3.69 5.82
CA ARG A 430 0.24 -2.57 5.50
C ARG A 430 0.75 -1.25 6.07
N PRO A 431 0.56 -0.13 5.34
CA PRO A 431 1.04 1.16 5.78
C PRO A 431 0.22 1.68 6.99
N THR A 432 0.94 2.34 7.89
CA THR A 432 0.41 2.93 9.12
C THR A 432 0.91 4.36 9.34
N GLY A 433 1.15 5.09 8.25
CA GLY A 433 1.60 6.49 8.27
C GLY A 433 3.11 6.67 8.43
N ILE A 434 3.91 5.61 8.40
CA ILE A 434 5.38 5.65 8.56
C ILE A 434 6.05 6.56 7.52
N CYS A 435 5.44 6.73 6.35
CA CYS A 435 5.90 7.63 5.29
C CYS A 435 6.01 9.10 5.74
N ARG A 436 5.33 9.54 6.82
CA ARG A 436 5.58 10.84 7.44
C ARG A 436 6.96 10.92 8.07
N THR A 437 7.36 9.88 8.78
CA THR A 437 8.65 9.80 9.50
C THR A 437 9.80 9.48 8.55
N TYR A 438 9.53 8.61 7.57
CA TYR A 438 10.48 8.16 6.56
C TYR A 438 9.89 8.32 5.16
N PRO A 439 9.90 9.54 4.59
CA PRO A 439 9.29 9.80 3.28
C PRO A 439 10.00 9.13 2.10
N ASN A 440 11.13 8.47 2.31
CA ASN A 440 11.72 7.58 1.32
C ASN A 440 10.96 6.25 1.14
N LEU A 441 10.06 5.87 2.05
CA LEU A 441 9.02 4.87 1.79
C LEU A 441 7.96 5.52 0.91
N ILE A 442 8.20 5.52 -0.40
CA ILE A 442 7.43 6.28 -1.37
C ILE A 442 6.30 5.46 -2.01
N GLY A 443 6.41 4.15 -2.00
CA GLY A 443 5.41 3.20 -2.49
C GLY A 443 5.24 2.01 -1.56
N ASN A 444 4.08 1.39 -1.61
CA ASN A 444 3.77 0.14 -0.92
C ASN A 444 2.55 -0.50 -1.58
N GLU A 445 2.58 -1.81 -1.81
CA GLU A 445 1.43 -2.52 -2.39
C GLU A 445 0.38 -2.88 -1.33
N SER A 446 0.64 -3.90 -0.52
CA SER A 446 -0.15 -4.41 0.62
C SER A 446 -1.67 -4.50 0.38
N ALA A 447 -2.10 -4.79 -0.83
CA ALA A 447 -3.46 -5.13 -1.24
C ALA A 447 -3.45 -5.56 -2.71
N ARG A 448 -4.54 -6.14 -3.21
CA ARG A 448 -4.66 -6.46 -4.64
C ARG A 448 -4.59 -5.20 -5.49
N GLY A 449 -3.55 -5.11 -6.33
CA GLY A 449 -3.37 -4.09 -7.33
C GLY A 449 -4.12 -4.38 -8.64
N ASN A 450 -3.77 -3.65 -9.67
CA ASN A 450 -4.41 -3.72 -10.99
C ASN A 450 -4.26 -5.09 -11.67
N GLU A 451 -3.21 -5.84 -11.36
CA GLU A 451 -3.00 -7.20 -11.89
C GLU A 451 -4.12 -8.18 -11.50
N PHE A 452 -4.84 -7.91 -10.40
CA PHE A 452 -5.96 -8.71 -9.93
C PHE A 452 -7.33 -8.22 -10.43
N MET A 453 -7.40 -7.20 -11.31
CA MET A 453 -8.66 -6.60 -11.74
C MET A 453 -9.61 -7.57 -12.47
N SER A 454 -9.13 -8.69 -13.00
CA SER A 454 -9.98 -9.75 -13.55
C SER A 454 -10.71 -10.56 -12.45
N ARG A 455 -10.19 -10.60 -11.23
CA ARG A 455 -10.63 -11.49 -10.13
C ARG A 455 -11.32 -10.77 -8.98
N VAL A 456 -11.07 -9.46 -8.80
CA VAL A 456 -11.67 -8.69 -7.70
C VAL A 456 -13.12 -8.29 -7.99
N PRO A 457 -13.94 -8.01 -6.95
CA PRO A 457 -15.26 -7.43 -7.11
C PRO A 457 -15.20 -6.03 -7.74
N LEU A 458 -16.25 -5.62 -8.44
CA LEU A 458 -16.32 -4.28 -9.10
C LEU A 458 -16.16 -3.11 -8.13
N GLY A 459 -16.59 -3.26 -6.86
CA GLY A 459 -16.39 -2.24 -5.83
C GLY A 459 -14.97 -2.15 -5.26
N HIS A 460 -14.01 -2.93 -5.77
CA HIS A 460 -12.65 -2.99 -5.19
C HIS A 460 -11.94 -1.63 -5.25
N THR A 461 -11.96 -0.95 -6.40
CA THR A 461 -11.30 0.35 -6.57
C THR A 461 -12.00 1.50 -5.84
N THR A 462 -13.27 1.33 -5.46
CA THR A 462 -14.03 2.32 -4.69
C THR A 462 -14.00 2.08 -3.18
N ILE A 463 -13.45 0.93 -2.72
CA ILE A 463 -13.26 0.66 -1.29
C ILE A 463 -11.81 0.85 -0.82
N LEU A 464 -10.81 0.64 -1.66
CA LEU A 464 -9.40 0.80 -1.30
C LEU A 464 -9.06 2.19 -0.71
N PRO A 465 -9.60 3.31 -1.20
CA PRO A 465 -9.38 4.63 -0.60
C PRO A 465 -9.84 4.74 0.85
N PHE A 466 -10.89 4.01 1.25
CA PHE A 466 -11.43 3.99 2.61
C PHE A 466 -10.75 2.98 3.54
N THR A 467 -9.90 2.13 3.01
CA THR A 467 -9.27 1.03 3.75
C THR A 467 -7.76 1.08 3.56
N ARG A 468 -7.23 0.51 2.49
CA ARG A 468 -5.80 0.36 2.24
C ARG A 468 -5.04 1.71 2.22
N LEU A 469 -5.62 2.79 1.65
CA LEU A 469 -4.97 4.09 1.52
C LEU A 469 -5.00 4.93 2.79
N ILE A 470 -5.76 4.56 3.82
CA ILE A 470 -5.81 5.29 5.10
C ILE A 470 -4.42 5.38 5.78
N GLY A 471 -3.59 4.37 5.59
CA GLY A 471 -2.23 4.33 6.17
C GLY A 471 -1.14 4.94 5.29
N GLY A 472 -1.40 5.20 4.01
CA GLY A 472 -0.41 5.72 3.07
C GLY A 472 -0.65 5.34 1.61
N PRO A 473 0.20 5.82 0.69
CA PRO A 473 0.05 5.61 -0.74
C PRO A 473 0.10 4.13 -1.14
N MET A 474 -0.45 3.82 -2.31
CA MET A 474 -0.46 2.46 -2.85
C MET A 474 0.15 2.42 -4.25
N ASP A 475 1.09 1.49 -4.47
CA ASP A 475 1.48 1.07 -5.82
C ASP A 475 0.38 0.17 -6.40
N PHE A 476 -0.62 0.79 -7.02
CA PHE A 476 -1.78 0.10 -7.61
C PHE A 476 -1.53 -0.35 -9.05
N THR A 477 -0.51 0.19 -9.71
CA THR A 477 -0.14 -0.09 -11.11
C THR A 477 -1.25 0.20 -12.13
N PRO A 478 -1.86 1.41 -12.17
CA PRO A 478 -2.93 1.73 -13.11
C PRO A 478 -2.43 1.94 -14.54
N GLY A 479 -3.37 2.10 -15.47
CA GLY A 479 -3.09 2.51 -16.84
C GLY A 479 -3.05 1.37 -17.85
N ILE A 480 -3.55 0.20 -17.54
CA ILE A 480 -3.68 -0.90 -18.50
C ILE A 480 -4.78 -0.58 -19.50
N PHE A 481 -4.44 -0.46 -20.79
CA PHE A 481 -5.35 -0.19 -21.90
C PHE A 481 -5.76 -1.45 -22.67
N GLU A 482 -4.86 -2.47 -22.72
CA GLU A 482 -5.25 -3.78 -23.23
C GLU A 482 -5.89 -4.61 -22.10
N LEU A 483 -7.19 -4.54 -22.02
CA LEU A 483 -7.99 -5.13 -20.94
C LEU A 483 -8.39 -6.59 -21.18
N ASP A 484 -8.19 -7.09 -22.39
CA ASP A 484 -8.41 -8.49 -22.78
C ASP A 484 -7.07 -9.25 -22.81
N LEU A 485 -6.80 -10.03 -21.77
CA LEU A 485 -5.50 -10.73 -21.62
C LEU A 485 -5.26 -11.76 -22.72
N SER A 486 -6.30 -12.23 -23.42
CA SER A 486 -6.14 -13.14 -24.57
C SER A 486 -5.42 -12.50 -25.75
N LYS A 487 -5.36 -11.16 -25.82
CA LYS A 487 -4.59 -10.42 -26.84
C LYS A 487 -3.09 -10.43 -26.56
N ILE A 488 -2.70 -10.65 -25.30
CA ILE A 488 -1.29 -10.75 -24.87
C ILE A 488 -0.87 -12.21 -24.87
N ASN A 489 -1.66 -13.07 -24.26
CA ASN A 489 -1.42 -14.52 -24.20
C ASN A 489 -2.70 -15.27 -24.59
N PRO A 490 -2.73 -15.99 -25.73
CA PRO A 490 -3.92 -16.70 -26.18
C PRO A 490 -4.45 -17.78 -25.21
N ASN A 491 -3.65 -18.21 -24.24
CA ASN A 491 -4.06 -19.15 -23.21
C ASN A 491 -4.74 -18.47 -22.00
N ARG A 492 -4.72 -17.13 -21.94
CA ARG A 492 -5.40 -16.33 -20.94
C ARG A 492 -6.78 -15.92 -21.47
N HIS A 493 -7.83 -16.25 -20.78
CA HIS A 493 -9.20 -15.94 -21.19
C HIS A 493 -9.86 -14.89 -20.31
N GLU A 494 -9.14 -14.37 -19.33
CA GLU A 494 -9.63 -13.35 -18.41
C GLU A 494 -9.62 -11.97 -19.07
N LYS A 495 -10.62 -11.18 -18.72
CA LYS A 495 -10.67 -9.74 -18.99
C LYS A 495 -10.57 -8.97 -17.68
N MET A 496 -9.85 -7.88 -17.68
CA MET A 496 -9.82 -6.95 -16.56
C MET A 496 -11.19 -6.25 -16.45
N LYS A 497 -11.74 -6.18 -15.25
CA LYS A 497 -13.04 -5.55 -14.98
C LYS A 497 -12.90 -4.02 -14.88
N ALA A 498 -12.52 -3.40 -15.97
CA ALA A 498 -12.27 -1.97 -16.08
C ALA A 498 -12.58 -1.46 -17.48
N THR A 499 -12.59 -0.14 -17.63
CA THR A 499 -12.60 0.57 -18.92
C THR A 499 -11.34 1.42 -19.03
N ILE A 500 -11.02 1.93 -20.24
CA ILE A 500 -9.87 2.87 -20.38
C ILE A 500 -10.07 4.08 -19.48
N THR A 501 -11.26 4.67 -19.40
CA THR A 501 -11.49 5.85 -18.58
C THR A 501 -11.45 5.55 -17.09
N ASN A 502 -11.86 4.35 -16.65
CA ASN A 502 -11.62 3.89 -15.29
C ASN A 502 -10.12 3.84 -14.99
N GLN A 503 -9.29 3.26 -15.87
CA GLN A 503 -7.84 3.22 -15.70
C GLN A 503 -7.21 4.62 -15.64
N LEU A 504 -7.74 5.61 -16.38
CA LEU A 504 -7.31 7.00 -16.27
C LEU A 504 -7.69 7.61 -14.90
N ALA A 505 -8.93 7.39 -14.44
CA ALA A 505 -9.42 7.94 -13.18
C ALA A 505 -8.63 7.43 -11.97
N LEU A 506 -8.08 6.20 -12.03
CA LEU A 506 -7.27 5.60 -10.96
C LEU A 506 -6.00 6.39 -10.66
N TYR A 507 -5.43 7.14 -11.61
CA TYR A 507 -4.30 8.04 -11.35
C TYR A 507 -4.64 9.16 -10.36
N VAL A 508 -5.91 9.49 -10.21
CA VAL A 508 -6.40 10.52 -9.28
C VAL A 508 -6.95 9.89 -7.99
N THR A 509 -7.66 8.77 -8.10
CA THR A 509 -8.38 8.16 -6.97
C THR A 509 -7.49 7.21 -6.15
N MET A 510 -6.49 6.56 -6.77
CA MET A 510 -5.48 5.72 -6.11
C MET A 510 -4.20 6.53 -5.94
N TYR A 511 -4.09 7.22 -4.80
CA TYR A 511 -2.94 8.08 -4.56
C TYR A 511 -1.64 7.27 -4.47
N SER A 512 -0.66 7.67 -5.28
CA SER A 512 0.73 7.22 -5.20
C SER A 512 1.68 8.31 -5.69
N PRO A 513 2.72 8.66 -4.93
CA PRO A 513 3.79 9.54 -5.43
C PRO A 513 4.79 8.78 -6.32
N LEU A 514 4.78 7.45 -6.26
CA LEU A 514 5.51 6.57 -7.19
C LEU A 514 4.48 5.87 -8.07
N GLN A 515 4.19 6.45 -9.24
CA GLN A 515 3.02 6.09 -10.04
C GLN A 515 3.44 5.37 -11.34
N MET A 516 3.02 4.12 -11.45
CA MET A 516 3.32 3.30 -12.63
C MET A 516 2.43 3.65 -13.82
N VAL A 517 3.00 3.59 -15.02
CA VAL A 517 2.35 3.58 -16.32
C VAL A 517 2.51 2.15 -16.85
N ALA A 518 1.56 1.28 -16.50
CA ALA A 518 1.81 -0.15 -16.34
C ALA A 518 1.78 -0.97 -17.64
N ASP A 519 1.11 -0.49 -18.71
CA ASP A 519 0.91 -1.27 -19.94
C ASP A 519 2.13 -1.29 -20.88
N TYR A 520 2.05 -2.10 -21.89
CA TYR A 520 3.04 -2.12 -22.98
C TYR A 520 3.05 -0.79 -23.76
N PRO A 521 4.22 -0.31 -24.19
CA PRO A 521 4.33 0.88 -25.04
C PRO A 521 3.36 0.88 -26.24
N GLU A 522 3.21 -0.27 -26.92
CA GLU A 522 2.42 -0.43 -28.13
C GLU A 522 0.90 -0.27 -27.85
N ASN A 523 0.44 -0.62 -26.66
CA ASN A 523 -0.97 -0.48 -26.31
C ASN A 523 -1.34 1.00 -26.14
N TYR A 524 -0.44 1.83 -25.62
CA TYR A 524 -0.64 3.27 -25.54
C TYR A 524 -0.64 3.96 -26.91
N GLU A 525 0.16 3.46 -27.86
CA GLU A 525 0.21 4.01 -29.23
C GLU A 525 -1.11 3.82 -30.00
N ARG A 526 -1.97 2.87 -29.58
CA ARG A 526 -3.31 2.68 -30.14
C ARG A 526 -4.31 3.75 -29.67
N PHE A 527 -4.08 4.40 -28.54
CA PHE A 527 -4.98 5.37 -27.90
C PHE A 527 -4.22 6.64 -27.47
N PRO A 528 -3.56 7.34 -28.41
CA PRO A 528 -2.64 8.43 -28.08
C PRO A 528 -3.33 9.64 -27.41
N ASP A 529 -4.61 9.84 -27.66
CA ASP A 529 -5.43 10.90 -27.08
C ASP A 529 -5.83 10.58 -25.62
N ALA A 530 -6.22 9.35 -25.29
CA ALA A 530 -6.42 8.92 -23.90
C ALA A 530 -5.10 8.88 -23.13
N PHE A 531 -4.02 8.42 -23.76
CA PHE A 531 -2.68 8.38 -23.17
C PHE A 531 -2.15 9.76 -22.80
N GLN A 532 -2.62 10.83 -23.48
CA GLN A 532 -2.27 12.21 -23.13
C GLN A 532 -2.62 12.53 -21.68
N PHE A 533 -3.76 12.03 -21.16
CA PHE A 533 -4.10 12.21 -19.75
C PHE A 533 -3.03 11.63 -18.80
N ILE A 534 -2.53 10.43 -19.08
CA ILE A 534 -1.48 9.79 -18.25
C ILE A 534 -0.18 10.62 -18.27
N LYS A 535 0.15 11.23 -19.40
CA LYS A 535 1.32 12.13 -19.49
C LYS A 535 1.12 13.39 -18.66
N ASP A 536 -0.07 13.96 -18.67
CA ASP A 536 -0.38 15.24 -18.05
C ASP A 536 -0.65 15.15 -16.54
N VAL A 537 -1.23 14.03 -16.04
CA VAL A 537 -1.65 13.91 -14.65
C VAL A 537 -0.46 13.99 -13.70
N ALA A 538 -0.60 14.79 -12.63
CA ALA A 538 0.41 14.92 -11.59
C ALA A 538 0.43 13.72 -10.64
N VAL A 539 1.49 13.60 -9.84
CA VAL A 539 1.67 12.55 -8.82
C VAL A 539 1.97 13.13 -7.42
N ASP A 540 1.99 14.47 -7.29
CA ASP A 540 2.16 15.19 -6.02
C ASP A 540 1.22 16.40 -5.98
N TRP A 541 0.60 16.68 -4.83
CA TRP A 541 -0.58 17.52 -4.77
C TRP A 541 -0.47 18.62 -3.70
N ASP A 542 -0.96 19.81 -4.03
CA ASP A 542 -1.13 20.91 -3.07
C ASP A 542 -2.45 20.80 -2.30
N LYS A 543 -3.48 20.20 -2.91
CA LYS A 543 -4.81 20.08 -2.30
C LYS A 543 -5.58 18.92 -2.88
N SER A 544 -6.29 18.20 -2.02
CA SER A 544 -7.30 17.21 -2.39
C SER A 544 -8.67 17.63 -1.87
N VAL A 545 -9.70 17.46 -2.70
CA VAL A 545 -11.10 17.72 -2.36
C VAL A 545 -11.93 16.50 -2.71
N TYR A 546 -12.54 15.90 -1.71
CA TYR A 546 -13.39 14.73 -1.87
C TYR A 546 -14.82 15.22 -2.15
N LEU A 547 -15.23 15.13 -3.42
CA LEU A 547 -16.46 15.77 -3.92
C LEU A 547 -17.70 14.96 -3.53
N GLU A 548 -17.66 13.67 -3.81
CA GLU A 548 -18.69 12.71 -3.42
C GLU A 548 -18.07 11.34 -3.21
N ALA A 549 -18.63 10.54 -2.32
CA ALA A 549 -18.14 9.22 -2.02
C ALA A 549 -19.18 8.35 -1.31
N GLU A 550 -19.25 7.07 -1.68
CA GLU A 550 -19.89 6.01 -0.92
C GLU A 550 -19.03 4.75 -1.03
N PRO A 551 -18.60 4.17 0.08
CA PRO A 551 -17.71 3.01 0.10
C PRO A 551 -18.27 1.87 -0.75
N TYR A 552 -17.43 1.29 -1.62
CA TYR A 552 -17.79 0.19 -2.51
C TYR A 552 -18.67 0.56 -3.70
N GLU A 553 -19.26 1.75 -3.71
CA GLU A 553 -20.22 2.19 -4.72
C GLU A 553 -19.59 3.20 -5.71
N TYR A 554 -19.14 4.35 -5.22
CA TYR A 554 -18.55 5.39 -6.06
C TYR A 554 -17.62 6.32 -5.29
N LEU A 555 -16.77 7.03 -6.04
CA LEU A 555 -15.82 7.99 -5.50
C LEU A 555 -15.48 9.03 -6.56
N THR A 556 -15.55 10.34 -6.21
CA THR A 556 -15.06 11.44 -7.06
C THR A 556 -14.14 12.35 -6.24
N ILE A 557 -12.91 12.51 -6.70
CA ILE A 557 -11.87 13.33 -6.05
C ILE A 557 -11.38 14.38 -7.04
N ALA A 558 -11.20 15.62 -6.58
CA ALA A 558 -10.47 16.68 -7.28
C ALA A 558 -9.13 16.95 -6.59
N ARG A 559 -8.03 16.99 -7.34
CA ARG A 559 -6.69 17.23 -6.82
C ARG A 559 -6.00 18.36 -7.56
N LYS A 560 -5.39 19.29 -6.81
CA LYS A 560 -4.58 20.38 -7.36
C LYS A 560 -3.14 19.95 -7.44
N GLU A 561 -2.56 20.06 -8.63
CA GLU A 561 -1.15 19.78 -8.85
C GLU A 561 -0.26 20.72 -8.01
N LYS A 562 0.77 20.16 -7.39
CA LYS A 562 1.70 20.88 -6.53
C LYS A 562 2.44 21.98 -7.30
N GLY A 563 2.38 23.20 -6.79
CA GLY A 563 3.03 24.36 -7.40
C GLY A 563 2.39 24.86 -8.70
N SER A 564 1.19 24.38 -9.07
CA SER A 564 0.51 24.71 -10.31
C SER A 564 -0.91 25.22 -10.07
N SER A 565 -1.56 25.73 -11.13
CA SER A 565 -3.00 26.03 -11.13
C SER A 565 -3.85 24.90 -11.70
N ASN A 566 -3.25 23.79 -12.15
CA ASN A 566 -3.94 22.68 -12.77
C ASN A 566 -4.70 21.85 -11.72
N TRP A 567 -5.88 21.37 -12.12
CA TRP A 567 -6.66 20.45 -11.35
C TRP A 567 -6.97 19.18 -12.15
N PHE A 568 -6.97 18.06 -11.46
CA PHE A 568 -7.32 16.77 -12.01
C PHE A 568 -8.50 16.19 -11.20
N VAL A 569 -9.54 15.75 -11.90
CA VAL A 569 -10.71 15.13 -11.29
C VAL A 569 -10.80 13.69 -11.76
N GLY A 570 -10.86 12.75 -10.82
CA GLY A 570 -11.08 11.34 -11.10
C GLY A 570 -12.38 10.87 -10.44
N GLY A 571 -13.23 10.20 -11.22
CA GLY A 571 -14.46 9.56 -10.73
C GLY A 571 -14.48 8.10 -11.12
N THR A 572 -14.74 7.21 -10.15
CA THR A 572 -14.87 5.76 -10.35
C THR A 572 -16.16 5.24 -9.72
N THR A 573 -16.72 4.17 -10.29
CA THR A 573 -17.91 3.50 -9.77
C THR A 573 -17.63 2.02 -9.53
N GLY A 574 -18.43 1.42 -8.65
CA GLY A 574 -18.48 -0.02 -8.43
C GLY A 574 -19.37 -0.73 -9.45
N ALA A 575 -20.25 -1.60 -8.95
CA ALA A 575 -21.11 -2.43 -9.80
C ALA A 575 -22.26 -1.68 -10.46
N GLN A 576 -22.62 -0.50 -9.96
CA GLN A 576 -23.75 0.28 -10.47
C GLN A 576 -23.24 1.56 -11.14
N PRO A 577 -23.84 1.97 -12.27
CA PRO A 577 -23.51 3.25 -12.88
C PRO A 577 -23.89 4.41 -11.93
N HIS A 578 -23.05 5.43 -11.90
CA HIS A 578 -23.25 6.63 -11.10
C HIS A 578 -23.09 7.90 -11.95
N ILE A 579 -23.94 8.87 -11.72
CA ILE A 579 -23.81 10.20 -12.32
C ILE A 579 -23.20 11.13 -11.28
N ALA A 580 -21.93 11.46 -11.45
CA ALA A 580 -21.25 12.39 -10.58
C ALA A 580 -21.91 13.78 -10.63
N ALA A 581 -22.25 14.34 -9.46
CA ALA A 581 -22.89 15.64 -9.33
C ALA A 581 -22.17 16.48 -8.27
N PHE A 582 -21.35 17.43 -8.69
CA PHE A 582 -20.58 18.29 -7.81
C PHE A 582 -20.48 19.72 -8.32
N GLN A 583 -20.07 20.63 -7.44
CA GLN A 583 -19.81 22.03 -7.77
C GLN A 583 -18.31 22.23 -8.03
N PHE A 584 -17.98 23.22 -8.86
CA PHE A 584 -16.59 23.59 -9.15
C PHE A 584 -16.04 24.64 -8.17
N ASP A 585 -16.54 24.67 -6.93
CA ASP A 585 -16.16 25.59 -5.87
C ASP A 585 -14.73 25.36 -5.33
N PHE A 586 -14.11 24.25 -5.72
CA PHE A 586 -12.70 23.98 -5.47
C PHE A 586 -11.76 24.77 -6.40
N LEU A 587 -12.24 25.29 -7.54
CA LEU A 587 -11.45 26.10 -8.47
C LEU A 587 -11.15 27.49 -7.89
N ASP A 588 -10.07 28.13 -8.36
CA ASP A 588 -9.72 29.47 -7.90
C ASP A 588 -10.78 30.48 -8.34
N PRO A 589 -11.34 31.30 -7.42
CA PRO A 589 -12.32 32.32 -7.76
C PRO A 589 -11.80 33.30 -8.82
N GLY A 590 -12.67 33.66 -9.77
CA GLY A 590 -12.34 34.62 -10.82
C GLY A 590 -11.50 34.08 -11.97
N LYS A 591 -11.02 32.83 -11.90
CA LYS A 591 -10.31 32.18 -13.00
C LYS A 591 -11.27 31.36 -13.88
N LYS A 592 -10.93 31.29 -15.17
CA LYS A 592 -11.56 30.38 -16.14
C LYS A 592 -10.60 29.26 -16.45
N TYR A 593 -11.13 28.04 -16.53
CA TYR A 593 -10.38 26.85 -16.86
C TYR A 593 -10.94 26.20 -18.12
N MET A 594 -10.11 25.50 -18.87
CA MET A 594 -10.52 24.61 -19.94
C MET A 594 -10.47 23.17 -19.40
N ALA A 595 -11.61 22.56 -19.20
CA ALA A 595 -11.69 21.15 -18.79
C ALA A 595 -11.64 20.27 -20.04
N THR A 596 -10.77 19.25 -20.01
CA THR A 596 -10.80 18.12 -20.94
C THR A 596 -11.38 16.93 -20.18
N VAL A 597 -12.52 16.42 -20.65
CA VAL A 597 -13.28 15.34 -20.00
C VAL A 597 -13.10 14.07 -20.81
N TYR A 598 -12.51 13.06 -20.19
CA TYR A 598 -12.43 11.68 -20.67
C TYR A 598 -13.53 10.89 -19.99
N ALA A 599 -14.46 10.34 -20.73
CA ALA A 599 -15.59 9.62 -20.17
C ALA A 599 -15.91 8.38 -21.01
N ASP A 600 -16.49 7.37 -20.38
CA ASP A 600 -17.03 6.23 -21.08
C ASP A 600 -17.99 6.67 -22.18
N ALA A 601 -17.99 6.01 -23.32
CA ALA A 601 -19.00 6.20 -24.36
C ALA A 601 -20.35 5.63 -23.89
N ALA A 602 -21.43 5.96 -24.61
CA ALA A 602 -22.77 5.52 -24.22
C ALA A 602 -22.95 3.98 -24.27
N ASP A 603 -22.13 3.31 -25.05
CA ASP A 603 -22.13 1.86 -25.27
C ASP A 603 -20.93 1.16 -24.61
N THR A 604 -20.18 1.86 -23.73
CA THR A 604 -19.06 1.28 -23.00
C THR A 604 -19.58 0.30 -21.95
N ASP A 605 -18.95 -0.87 -21.92
CA ASP A 605 -19.26 -1.96 -21.02
C ASP A 605 -17.97 -2.69 -20.64
N TYR A 606 -17.79 -2.97 -19.34
CA TYR A 606 -16.54 -3.57 -18.82
C TYR A 606 -16.34 -5.05 -19.24
N GLU A 607 -17.34 -5.70 -19.82
CA GLU A 607 -17.24 -7.08 -20.30
C GLU A 607 -17.01 -7.15 -21.82
N ASN A 608 -17.71 -6.30 -22.59
CA ASN A 608 -17.81 -6.46 -24.05
C ASN A 608 -17.24 -5.28 -24.84
N ASN A 609 -17.26 -4.04 -24.27
CA ASN A 609 -16.81 -2.84 -24.97
C ASN A 609 -15.97 -1.92 -24.05
N GLN A 610 -14.86 -2.45 -23.54
CA GLN A 610 -14.04 -1.83 -22.49
C GLN A 610 -13.24 -0.60 -22.96
N GLN A 611 -12.98 -0.49 -24.27
CA GLN A 611 -12.06 0.50 -24.83
C GLN A 611 -12.78 1.68 -25.48
N ALA A 612 -14.12 1.74 -25.43
CA ALA A 612 -14.89 2.85 -25.98
C ALA A 612 -14.90 4.04 -24.99
N TYR A 613 -14.58 5.24 -25.48
CA TYR A 613 -14.59 6.45 -24.67
C TYR A 613 -14.88 7.68 -25.53
N THR A 614 -15.17 8.79 -24.89
CA THR A 614 -15.36 10.11 -25.52
C THR A 614 -14.44 11.14 -24.88
N ILE A 615 -13.97 12.10 -25.68
CA ILE A 615 -13.20 13.26 -25.17
C ILE A 615 -13.96 14.52 -25.53
N ARG A 616 -14.20 15.38 -24.53
CA ARG A 616 -14.89 16.66 -24.70
C ARG A 616 -14.10 17.77 -24.02
N LYS A 617 -14.12 18.97 -24.62
CA LYS A 617 -13.52 20.18 -24.02
C LYS A 617 -14.62 21.18 -23.70
N MET A 618 -14.54 21.79 -22.54
CA MET A 618 -15.51 22.82 -22.12
C MET A 618 -14.88 23.83 -21.19
N ALA A 619 -15.34 25.06 -21.26
CA ALA A 619 -14.96 26.12 -20.33
C ALA A 619 -15.70 25.92 -19.00
N VAL A 620 -14.97 25.96 -17.89
CA VAL A 620 -15.52 25.87 -16.53
C VAL A 620 -14.94 26.95 -15.64
N SER A 621 -15.65 27.29 -14.56
CA SER A 621 -15.19 28.25 -13.56
C SER A 621 -15.80 27.92 -12.19
N TYR A 622 -15.34 28.58 -11.15
CA TYR A 622 -15.85 28.47 -9.79
C TYR A 622 -17.40 28.55 -9.68
N THR A 623 -18.06 29.30 -10.56
CA THR A 623 -19.52 29.50 -10.54
C THR A 623 -20.33 28.44 -11.30
N HIS A 624 -19.69 27.44 -11.91
CA HIS A 624 -20.39 26.34 -12.55
C HIS A 624 -21.01 25.42 -11.51
N LEU A 625 -22.32 25.16 -11.62
CA LEU A 625 -23.09 24.41 -10.62
C LEU A 625 -23.18 22.91 -10.90
N ARG A 626 -22.68 22.40 -12.03
CA ARG A 626 -22.75 20.97 -12.40
C ARG A 626 -21.58 20.54 -13.27
N ALA A 627 -21.09 19.35 -13.01
CA ALA A 627 -20.21 18.66 -13.93
C ALA A 627 -20.95 18.29 -15.23
N PRO A 628 -20.26 18.20 -16.37
CA PRO A 628 -20.82 17.66 -17.60
C PRO A 628 -21.20 16.18 -17.41
N ARG A 629 -22.38 15.82 -17.95
CA ARG A 629 -22.83 14.42 -18.06
C ARG A 629 -21.94 13.66 -19.02
#